data_345143bfa74bd5ce3991a202c19e1886
#
_entry.id   345143bfa74bd5ce3991a202c19e1886
#
_cell.length_a   1.000
_cell.length_b   1.000
_cell.length_c   1.000
_cell.angle_alpha   90.00
_cell.angle_beta   90.00
_cell.angle_gamma   90.00
#
_symmetry.space_group_name_H-M   'P 1'
#
loop_
_entity.id
_entity.type
_entity.pdbx_description
1 polymer ?
#
loop_
_entity_poly.entity_id
_entity_poly.type
_entity_poly.pdbx_seq_one_letter_code
_entity_poly.pdbx_strand_id
1 'polypeptide(L)'
;MDLLLQRQYFKEGTNSALFINGHFICFMIELPWLNNKRQVSCIPEGVYEVKPRFSSRFRDHLQVLDVSQRNLILIHPANDASKELEGCLAPVSQLAGIGVGWSSRLAMQKVLSLCHQAFERKEFISLTINH
;
A
#
# COMPACT_ATOMS: atom_id res chain seq x y z
N MET A 1 0.81 -5.23 -15.19
CA MET A 1 0.39 -6.03 -14.00
C MET A 1 -0.58 -5.21 -13.19
N ASP A 2 -1.68 -5.79 -12.80
CA ASP A 2 -2.75 -5.08 -12.11
C ASP A 2 -2.80 -5.47 -10.65
N LEU A 3 -2.64 -4.47 -9.79
CA LEU A 3 -2.84 -4.58 -8.35
C LEU A 3 -4.23 -4.04 -8.00
N LEU A 4 -4.98 -4.80 -7.23
CA LEU A 4 -6.28 -4.37 -6.71
C LEU A 4 -6.21 -4.34 -5.20
N LEU A 5 -6.46 -3.16 -4.63
CA LEU A 5 -6.58 -2.96 -3.20
C LEU A 5 -8.05 -2.74 -2.86
N GLN A 6 -8.64 -3.72 -2.20
CA GLN A 6 -10.04 -3.67 -1.81
C GLN A 6 -10.14 -3.31 -0.33
N ARG A 7 -10.63 -2.12 -0.05
CA ARG A 7 -10.65 -1.51 1.26
C ARG A 7 -11.91 -1.81 2.05
N GLN A 8 -11.72 -1.84 3.37
CA GLN A 8 -12.79 -1.73 4.34
C GLN A 8 -12.45 -0.57 5.28
N TYR A 9 -13.32 0.42 5.34
CA TYR A 9 -13.10 1.64 6.12
C TYR A 9 -13.64 1.50 7.53
N PHE A 10 -12.84 1.96 8.49
CA PHE A 10 -13.22 2.07 9.90
C PHE A 10 -12.82 3.46 10.42
N LYS A 11 -13.39 3.85 11.54
CA LYS A 11 -13.06 5.13 12.16
C LYS A 11 -11.58 5.24 12.53
N GLU A 12 -10.98 4.14 12.99
CA GLU A 12 -9.62 4.12 13.49
C GLU A 12 -8.57 3.83 12.42
N GLY A 13 -8.97 3.34 11.28
CA GLY A 13 -8.03 2.96 10.21
C GLY A 13 -8.72 2.30 9.05
N THR A 14 -7.92 1.90 8.07
CA THR A 14 -8.38 1.21 6.87
C THR A 14 -7.64 -0.12 6.74
N ASN A 15 -8.38 -1.20 6.60
CA ASN A 15 -7.85 -2.52 6.32
C ASN A 15 -8.23 -2.94 4.91
N SER A 16 -7.32 -3.60 4.21
CA SER A 16 -7.55 -3.97 2.82
C SER A 16 -7.01 -5.34 2.52
N ALA A 17 -7.53 -5.94 1.45
CA ALA A 17 -6.92 -7.11 0.82
C ALA A 17 -6.28 -6.68 -0.49
N LEU A 18 -5.06 -7.14 -0.73
CA LEU A 18 -4.32 -6.88 -1.97
C LEU A 18 -4.37 -8.10 -2.86
N PHE A 19 -4.82 -7.90 -4.10
CA PHE A 19 -4.83 -8.91 -5.16
C PHE A 19 -3.88 -8.50 -6.28
N ILE A 20 -3.14 -9.44 -6.82
CA ILE A 20 -2.31 -9.21 -8.00
C ILE A 20 -2.79 -10.18 -9.09
N ASN A 21 -3.20 -9.61 -10.22
CA ASN A 21 -3.77 -10.38 -11.34
C ASN A 21 -4.88 -11.35 -10.87
N GLY A 22 -5.71 -10.89 -9.94
CA GLY A 22 -6.84 -11.64 -9.41
C GLY A 22 -6.51 -12.62 -8.28
N HIS A 23 -5.25 -12.75 -7.88
CA HIS A 23 -4.84 -13.65 -6.80
C HIS A 23 -4.59 -12.88 -5.51
N PHE A 24 -5.16 -13.35 -4.41
CA PHE A 24 -4.91 -12.76 -3.09
C PHE A 24 -3.43 -12.91 -2.72
N ILE A 25 -2.81 -11.80 -2.29
CA ILE A 25 -1.40 -11.77 -1.94
C ILE A 25 -1.18 -11.55 -0.45
N CYS A 26 -1.77 -10.50 0.09
CA CYS A 26 -1.61 -10.14 1.50
C CYS A 26 -2.68 -9.11 1.88
N PHE A 27 -2.71 -8.74 3.14
CA PHE A 27 -3.50 -7.60 3.60
C PHE A 27 -2.66 -6.34 3.56
N MET A 28 -3.34 -5.19 3.64
CA MET A 28 -2.68 -3.90 3.79
C MET A 28 -3.38 -3.08 4.87
N ILE A 29 -2.61 -2.25 5.54
CA ILE A 29 -3.12 -1.30 6.52
C ILE A 29 -2.82 0.12 6.10
N GLU A 30 -3.73 1.03 6.41
CA GLU A 30 -3.63 2.45 6.12
C GLU A 30 -4.31 3.25 7.23
N LEU A 31 -4.05 4.55 7.25
CA LEU A 31 -4.78 5.50 8.09
C LEU A 31 -6.27 5.52 7.71
N PRO A 32 -7.15 6.05 8.58
CA PRO A 32 -8.57 6.18 8.23
C PRO A 32 -8.77 7.16 7.08
N TRP A 33 -9.91 7.08 6.42
CA TRP A 33 -10.29 8.06 5.40
C TRP A 33 -10.72 9.37 6.08
N LEU A 34 -9.96 10.43 5.89
CA LEU A 34 -10.23 11.77 6.40
C LEU A 34 -10.14 12.80 5.27
N ASN A 35 -10.88 12.55 4.19
CA ASN A 35 -10.99 13.44 3.03
C ASN A 35 -9.65 13.82 2.40
N ASN A 36 -8.75 12.85 2.30
CA ASN A 36 -7.41 13.04 1.70
C ASN A 36 -6.54 14.08 2.44
N LYS A 37 -6.85 14.38 3.68
CA LYS A 37 -6.09 15.36 4.46
C LYS A 37 -4.67 14.85 4.68
N ARG A 38 -3.67 15.72 4.41
CA ARG A 38 -2.26 15.36 4.54
C ARG A 38 -1.93 14.85 5.93
N GLN A 39 -1.08 13.81 5.99
CA GLN A 39 -0.50 13.22 7.20
C GLN A 39 -1.48 12.45 8.07
N VAL A 40 -2.78 12.59 7.88
CA VAL A 40 -3.79 11.95 8.75
C VAL A 40 -4.77 11.05 8.02
N SER A 41 -4.84 11.13 6.68
CA SER A 41 -5.78 10.35 5.86
C SER A 41 -5.06 9.36 4.97
N CYS A 42 -5.69 8.21 4.72
CA CYS A 42 -5.32 7.40 3.57
C CYS A 42 -5.62 8.17 2.27
N ILE A 43 -5.05 7.71 1.16
CA ILE A 43 -5.24 8.37 -0.14
C ILE A 43 -6.61 8.02 -0.75
N PRO A 44 -7.09 8.82 -1.71
CA PRO A 44 -8.39 8.54 -2.35
C PRO A 44 -8.38 7.23 -3.14
N GLU A 45 -9.57 6.68 -3.31
CA GLU A 45 -9.80 5.60 -4.27
C GLU A 45 -9.49 6.10 -5.67
N GLY A 46 -9.13 5.20 -6.56
CA GLY A 46 -8.79 5.53 -7.93
C GLY A 46 -7.81 4.54 -8.53
N VAL A 47 -7.25 4.91 -9.67
CA VAL A 47 -6.25 4.10 -10.37
C VAL A 47 -4.95 4.89 -10.43
N TYR A 48 -3.86 4.27 -9.99
CA TYR A 48 -2.56 4.90 -9.86
C TYR A 48 -1.49 4.07 -10.55
N GLU A 49 -0.47 4.72 -11.06
CA GLU A 49 0.74 4.04 -11.50
C GLU A 49 1.65 3.78 -10.30
N VAL A 50 2.31 2.62 -10.28
CA VAL A 50 3.28 2.22 -9.25
C VAL A 50 4.64 2.04 -9.89
N LYS A 51 5.67 2.62 -9.27
CA LYS A 51 7.06 2.49 -9.71
C LYS A 51 7.98 2.06 -8.57
N PRO A 52 9.11 1.43 -8.90
CA PRO A 52 10.09 1.08 -7.88
C PRO A 52 10.77 2.34 -7.35
N ARG A 53 11.11 2.32 -6.08
CA ARG A 53 11.87 3.38 -5.42
C ARG A 53 12.85 2.77 -4.44
N PHE A 54 13.95 3.48 -4.20
CA PHE A 54 14.94 3.10 -3.19
C PHE A 54 15.24 4.31 -2.30
N SER A 55 15.36 4.05 -1.00
CA SER A 55 15.86 5.04 -0.04
C SER A 55 16.70 4.34 1.02
N SER A 56 17.55 5.10 1.72
CA SER A 56 18.34 4.55 2.82
C SER A 56 17.47 4.04 3.97
N ARG A 57 16.30 4.66 4.17
CA ARG A 57 15.36 4.29 5.25
C ARG A 57 14.61 2.99 4.94
N PHE A 58 14.01 2.90 3.75
CA PHE A 58 13.12 1.79 3.40
C PHE A 58 13.75 0.77 2.46
N ARG A 59 14.96 1.04 1.96
CA ARG A 59 15.63 0.23 0.93
C ARG A 59 14.74 0.15 -0.32
N ASP A 60 14.61 -1.04 -0.91
CA ASP A 60 13.70 -1.23 -2.03
C ASP A 60 12.25 -1.17 -1.54
N HIS A 61 11.46 -0.33 -2.17
CA HIS A 61 10.04 -0.19 -1.91
C HIS A 61 9.35 0.34 -3.16
N LEU A 62 8.09 0.74 -3.04
CA LEU A 62 7.29 1.17 -4.18
C LEU A 62 6.76 2.58 -3.93
N GLN A 63 6.56 3.32 -5.01
CA GLN A 63 5.94 4.64 -4.96
C GLN A 63 4.63 4.63 -5.76
N VAL A 64 3.59 5.21 -5.18
CA VAL A 64 2.31 5.46 -5.83
C VAL A 64 2.36 6.86 -6.40
N LEU A 65 2.24 6.99 -7.73
CA LEU A 65 2.45 8.27 -8.43
C LEU A 65 1.18 9.10 -8.52
N ASP A 66 1.37 10.42 -8.59
CA ASP A 66 0.33 11.40 -8.94
C ASP A 66 -0.92 11.32 -8.06
N VAL A 67 -0.73 11.12 -6.76
CA VAL A 67 -1.84 11.21 -5.81
C VAL A 67 -2.16 12.69 -5.59
N SER A 68 -3.41 13.08 -5.88
CA SER A 68 -3.85 14.46 -5.78
C SER A 68 -3.53 15.07 -4.41
N GLN A 69 -2.86 16.23 -4.43
CA GLN A 69 -2.50 17.01 -3.23
C GLN A 69 -1.61 16.29 -2.21
N ARG A 70 -0.98 15.20 -2.63
CA ARG A 70 -0.10 14.41 -1.77
C ARG A 70 1.27 14.22 -2.43
N ASN A 71 2.30 14.08 -1.62
CA ASN A 71 3.66 13.81 -2.06
C ASN A 71 4.20 12.56 -1.37
N LEU A 72 5.05 11.82 -2.06
CA LEU A 72 5.76 10.66 -1.50
C LEU A 72 4.80 9.67 -0.84
N ILE A 73 3.78 9.27 -1.56
CA ILE A 73 2.94 8.13 -1.14
C ILE A 73 3.67 6.86 -1.53
N LEU A 74 4.02 6.08 -0.53
CA LEU A 74 4.86 4.90 -0.67
C LEU A 74 4.13 3.65 -0.22
N ILE A 75 4.55 2.52 -0.75
CA ILE A 75 4.21 1.21 -0.23
C ILE A 75 5.47 0.69 0.46
N HIS A 76 5.43 0.60 1.78
CA HIS A 76 6.58 0.21 2.60
C HIS A 76 6.13 -0.57 3.84
N PRO A 77 7.06 -1.27 4.53
CA PRO A 77 6.68 -2.02 5.72
C PRO A 77 6.24 -1.12 6.88
N ALA A 78 5.19 -1.54 7.56
CA ALA A 78 4.75 -1.02 8.87
C ALA A 78 3.75 -1.99 9.48
N ASN A 79 3.71 -2.10 10.80
CA ASN A 79 2.78 -2.97 11.50
C ASN A 79 1.65 -2.22 12.22
N ASP A 80 1.75 -0.91 12.35
CA ASP A 80 0.73 -0.07 13.01
C ASP A 80 0.58 1.23 12.23
N ALA A 81 -0.56 1.41 11.56
CA ALA A 81 -0.80 2.57 10.72
C ALA A 81 -0.81 3.87 11.51
N SER A 82 -1.46 3.90 12.67
CA SER A 82 -1.59 5.13 13.46
C SER A 82 -0.25 5.64 13.99
N LYS A 83 0.72 4.76 14.17
CA LYS A 83 2.04 5.11 14.71
C LYS A 83 3.10 5.33 13.64
N GLU A 84 2.95 4.71 12.47
CA GLU A 84 4.03 4.60 11.50
C GLU A 84 3.71 5.20 10.14
N LEU A 85 2.44 5.49 9.83
CA LEU A 85 2.04 5.96 8.50
C LEU A 85 1.52 7.40 8.54
N GLU A 86 1.79 8.13 7.46
CA GLU A 86 1.27 9.48 7.22
C GLU A 86 0.53 9.56 5.87
N GLY A 87 -0.07 8.42 5.46
CA GLY A 87 -0.78 8.29 4.19
C GLY A 87 -0.26 7.17 3.30
N CYS A 88 0.90 6.60 3.63
CA CYS A 88 1.45 5.47 2.90
C CYS A 88 0.66 4.19 3.16
N LEU A 89 0.93 3.17 2.36
CA LEU A 89 0.27 1.88 2.40
C LEU A 89 1.26 0.83 2.89
N ALA A 90 0.88 -0.01 3.84
CA ALA A 90 1.78 -1.02 4.38
C ALA A 90 1.21 -2.42 4.22
N PRO A 91 1.91 -3.29 3.45
CA PRO A 91 1.55 -4.71 3.40
C PRO A 91 1.77 -5.36 4.75
N VAL A 92 0.87 -6.25 5.14
CA VAL A 92 1.00 -7.09 6.32
C VAL A 92 0.57 -8.51 5.96
N SER A 93 1.19 -9.50 6.60
CA SER A 93 0.86 -10.90 6.33
C SER A 93 -0.45 -11.29 6.99
N GLN A 94 -0.78 -10.66 8.11
CA GLN A 94 -1.97 -10.96 8.90
C GLN A 94 -2.47 -9.68 9.55
N LEU A 95 -3.80 -9.50 9.57
CA LEU A 95 -4.43 -8.41 10.32
C LEU A 95 -4.50 -8.78 11.80
N ALA A 96 -4.14 -7.83 12.67
CA ALA A 96 -4.19 -7.99 14.12
C ALA A 96 -5.20 -7.05 14.78
N GLY A 97 -5.90 -6.26 13.97
CA GLY A 97 -6.88 -5.27 14.41
C GLY A 97 -7.08 -4.24 13.31
N ILE A 98 -7.77 -3.15 13.63
CA ILE A 98 -8.01 -2.08 12.67
C ILE A 98 -6.72 -1.26 12.51
N GLY A 99 -6.18 -1.21 11.29
CA GLY A 99 -4.95 -0.50 11.01
C GLY A 99 -3.71 -1.12 11.65
N VAL A 100 -3.78 -2.36 12.07
CA VAL A 100 -2.69 -3.07 12.75
C VAL A 100 -2.52 -4.45 12.12
N GLY A 101 -1.28 -4.84 11.88
CA GLY A 101 -0.97 -6.15 11.33
C GLY A 101 0.36 -6.69 11.81
N TRP A 102 0.68 -7.89 11.34
CA TRP A 102 1.93 -8.59 11.66
C TRP A 102 2.71 -8.96 10.42
N SER A 103 4.02 -9.13 10.63
CA SER A 103 4.94 -9.63 9.60
C SER A 103 4.91 -8.79 8.33
N SER A 104 4.94 -7.47 8.49
CA SER A 104 4.90 -6.54 7.37
C SER A 104 6.07 -6.73 6.42
N ARG A 105 7.29 -7.00 6.93
CA ARG A 105 8.47 -7.20 6.08
C ARG A 105 8.32 -8.40 5.15
N LEU A 106 7.76 -9.51 5.65
CA LEU A 106 7.52 -10.69 4.81
C LEU A 106 6.49 -10.39 3.73
N ALA A 107 5.41 -9.71 4.09
CA ALA A 107 4.39 -9.31 3.11
C ALA A 107 5.00 -8.37 2.06
N MET A 108 5.80 -7.40 2.49
CA MET A 108 6.45 -6.45 1.59
C MET A 108 7.42 -7.15 0.63
N GLN A 109 8.19 -8.12 1.11
CA GLN A 109 9.09 -8.91 0.26
C GLN A 109 8.32 -9.64 -0.84
N LYS A 110 7.18 -10.21 -0.52
CA LYS A 110 6.33 -10.89 -1.48
C LYS A 110 5.82 -9.94 -2.57
N VAL A 111 5.32 -8.77 -2.16
CA VAL A 111 4.84 -7.74 -3.09
C VAL A 111 5.99 -7.23 -3.96
N LEU A 112 7.14 -6.91 -3.36
CA LEU A 112 8.31 -6.44 -4.09
C LEU A 112 8.80 -7.46 -5.11
N SER A 113 8.87 -8.72 -4.74
CA SER A 113 9.32 -9.78 -5.65
C SER A 113 8.45 -9.84 -6.90
N LEU A 114 7.14 -9.80 -6.74
CA LEU A 114 6.21 -9.84 -7.87
C LEU A 114 6.30 -8.56 -8.72
N CYS A 115 6.39 -7.40 -8.07
CA CYS A 115 6.51 -6.13 -8.79
C CYS A 115 7.84 -6.00 -9.53
N HIS A 116 8.96 -6.40 -8.91
CA HIS A 116 10.26 -6.34 -9.57
C HIS A 116 10.31 -7.27 -10.80
N GLN A 117 9.71 -8.45 -10.73
CA GLN A 117 9.59 -9.31 -11.89
C GLN A 117 8.82 -8.64 -13.04
N ALA A 118 7.74 -7.93 -12.71
CA ALA A 118 6.98 -7.19 -13.71
C ALA A 118 7.81 -6.05 -14.31
N PHE A 119 8.55 -5.29 -13.47
CA PHE A 119 9.42 -4.22 -13.96
C PHE A 119 10.54 -4.75 -14.86
N GLU A 120 11.12 -5.91 -14.54
CA GLU A 120 12.12 -6.56 -15.39
C GLU A 120 11.56 -6.90 -16.76
N ARG A 121 10.29 -7.28 -16.84
CA ARG A 121 9.58 -7.51 -18.11
C ARG A 121 9.12 -6.21 -18.76
N LYS A 122 9.46 -5.05 -18.19
CA LYS A 122 9.04 -3.72 -18.67
C LYS A 122 7.52 -3.56 -18.68
N GLU A 123 6.83 -4.24 -17.77
CA GLU A 123 5.39 -4.09 -17.60
C GLU A 123 5.07 -2.82 -16.82
N PHE A 124 3.99 -2.18 -17.21
CA PHE A 124 3.37 -1.10 -16.46
C PHE A 124 2.62 -1.72 -15.27
N ILE A 125 2.77 -1.15 -14.08
CA ILE A 125 2.03 -1.59 -12.91
C ILE A 125 0.99 -0.55 -12.55
N SER A 126 -0.27 -0.95 -12.52
CA SER A 126 -1.38 -0.12 -12.06
C SER A 126 -1.89 -0.63 -10.71
N LEU A 127 -2.25 0.29 -9.84
CA LEU A 127 -2.90 0.01 -8.56
C LEU A 127 -4.29 0.61 -8.59
N THR A 128 -5.30 -0.24 -8.53
CA THR A 128 -6.70 0.19 -8.38
C THR A 128 -7.10 0.07 -6.92
N ILE A 129 -7.60 1.16 -6.35
CA ILE A 129 -8.10 1.20 -4.98
C ILE A 129 -9.61 1.42 -5.02
N ASN A 130 -10.36 0.50 -4.42
CA ASN A 130 -11.81 0.60 -4.26
C ASN A 130 -12.25 0.00 -2.91
N HIS A 131 -13.55 -0.05 -2.69
CA HIS A 131 -14.09 -0.67 -1.48
C HIS A 131 -15.27 -1.61 -1.77
#